data_4279f0beb1aae06787910c32b134ea0f
#
_entry.id   4279f0beb1aae06787910c32b134ea0f
#
_cell.length_a   1.000
_cell.length_b   1.000
_cell.length_c   1.000
_cell.angle_alpha   90.00
_cell.angle_beta   90.00
_cell.angle_gamma   90.00
#
_symmetry.space_group_name_H-M   'P 1'
#
loop_
_entity.id
_entity.type
_entity.pdbx_description
1 polymer ?
#
loop_
_entity_poly.entity_id
_entity_poly.type
_entity_poly.pdbx_seq_one_letter_code
_entity_poly.pdbx_strand_id
1 'polypeptide(L)'
;MYKKNIYEINYEKLKKMGKKYLFFDLDNTIISYLQNKPTKENKILFDKLKKMEFEVFIFSNSPSNRLEPFEKELNVKAFSGNMKPLKKGYKKVLNMYDKDKCVFIGDQIMTDVIGAKRNGLYVIFIDRINDKEPIYTKFWRFFEFFVLKKYERKKYLVKGKYYE
;
A
#
# COMPACT_ATOMS: atom_id res chain seq x y z
N MET A 1 -1.17 11.86 -2.52
CA MET A 1 -1.63 11.33 -3.83
C MET A 1 -2.75 10.33 -3.60
N TYR A 2 -3.81 10.38 -4.44
CA TYR A 2 -4.92 9.43 -4.42
C TYR A 2 -5.18 8.92 -5.84
N LYS A 3 -5.17 7.63 -6.05
CA LYS A 3 -5.34 6.97 -7.35
C LYS A 3 -6.40 5.87 -7.26
N LYS A 4 -6.99 5.50 -8.39
CA LYS A 4 -8.01 4.45 -8.44
C LYS A 4 -7.44 3.08 -8.09
N ASN A 5 -6.26 2.76 -8.63
CA ASN A 5 -5.59 1.48 -8.42
C ASN A 5 -4.09 1.62 -8.64
N ILE A 6 -3.35 0.53 -8.42
CA ILE A 6 -1.89 0.50 -8.56
C ILE A 6 -1.41 0.70 -10.00
N TYR A 7 -2.25 0.43 -11.01
CA TYR A 7 -1.87 0.55 -12.43
C TYR A 7 -1.93 2.00 -12.93
N GLU A 8 -2.67 2.88 -12.23
CA GLU A 8 -2.81 4.31 -12.59
C GLU A 8 -1.79 5.22 -11.90
N ILE A 9 -0.87 4.64 -11.12
CA ILE A 9 0.20 5.41 -10.48
C ILE A 9 1.24 5.81 -11.53
N ASN A 10 1.61 7.09 -11.54
CA ASN A 10 2.69 7.58 -12.40
C ASN A 10 4.06 7.26 -11.78
N TYR A 11 4.57 6.07 -12.04
CA TYR A 11 5.85 5.61 -11.51
C TYR A 11 7.06 6.39 -12.06
N GLU A 12 6.99 6.90 -13.30
CA GLU A 12 8.02 7.77 -13.86
C GLU A 12 8.16 9.06 -13.05
N LYS A 13 7.03 9.63 -12.61
CA LYS A 13 7.05 10.78 -11.72
C LYS A 13 7.70 10.44 -10.38
N LEU A 14 7.40 9.28 -9.79
CA LEU A 14 8.03 8.82 -8.55
C LEU A 14 9.54 8.68 -8.72
N LYS A 15 10.00 8.12 -9.84
CA LYS A 15 11.42 7.99 -10.17
C LYS A 15 12.10 9.37 -10.27
N LYS A 16 11.47 10.31 -10.97
CA LYS A 16 11.95 11.71 -11.07
C LYS A 16 12.01 12.41 -9.71
N MET A 17 11.15 12.04 -8.77
CA MET A 17 11.16 12.52 -7.37
C MET A 17 12.23 11.83 -6.50
N GLY A 18 13.08 10.98 -7.08
CA GLY A 18 14.12 10.24 -6.34
C GLY A 18 13.57 9.09 -5.49
N LYS A 19 12.34 8.65 -5.70
CA LYS A 19 11.77 7.49 -5.00
C LYS A 19 12.41 6.21 -5.54
N LYS A 20 12.70 5.26 -4.64
CA LYS A 20 13.39 4.01 -4.97
C LYS A 20 12.68 2.78 -4.41
N TYR A 21 12.12 2.87 -3.22
CA TYR A 21 11.57 1.75 -2.46
C TYR A 21 10.04 1.81 -2.44
N LEU A 22 9.37 0.85 -3.06
CA LEU A 22 7.92 0.80 -3.17
C LEU A 22 7.37 -0.30 -2.26
N PHE A 23 6.59 0.08 -1.26
CA PHE A 23 5.95 -0.83 -0.31
C PHE A 23 4.45 -0.87 -0.58
N PHE A 24 3.97 -2.00 -1.09
CA PHE A 24 2.56 -2.23 -1.37
C PHE A 24 1.91 -3.00 -0.23
N ASP A 25 0.74 -2.57 0.22
CA ASP A 25 -0.13 -3.48 0.95
C ASP A 25 -0.61 -4.60 0.02
N LEU A 26 -1.04 -5.74 0.57
CA LEU A 26 -1.45 -6.88 -0.22
C LEU A 26 -2.95 -6.89 -0.48
N ASP A 27 -3.71 -7.05 0.60
CA ASP A 27 -5.14 -7.35 0.54
C ASP A 27 -5.94 -6.11 0.16
N ASN A 28 -6.70 -6.20 -0.91
CA ASN A 28 -7.46 -5.12 -1.54
C ASN A 28 -6.62 -3.96 -2.14
N THR A 29 -5.30 -4.12 -2.15
CA THR A 29 -4.34 -3.22 -2.81
C THR A 29 -3.73 -3.85 -4.07
N ILE A 30 -2.98 -4.94 -3.93
CA ILE A 30 -2.40 -5.69 -5.08
C ILE A 30 -3.45 -6.63 -5.65
N ILE A 31 -4.19 -7.31 -4.78
CA ILE A 31 -5.21 -8.31 -5.12
C ILE A 31 -6.42 -8.16 -4.21
N SER A 32 -7.55 -8.77 -4.63
CA SER A 32 -8.68 -8.97 -3.70
C SER A 32 -8.28 -9.92 -2.57
N TYR A 33 -8.78 -9.66 -1.36
CA TYR A 33 -8.58 -10.55 -0.20
C TYR A 33 -8.95 -12.03 -0.49
N LEU A 34 -9.86 -12.26 -1.42
CA LEU A 34 -10.31 -13.61 -1.80
C LEU A 34 -9.31 -14.39 -2.67
N GLN A 35 -8.31 -13.71 -3.21
CA GLN A 35 -7.33 -14.32 -4.10
C GLN A 35 -6.09 -14.77 -3.33
N ASN A 36 -5.55 -15.93 -3.71
CA ASN A 36 -4.38 -16.53 -3.05
C ASN A 36 -3.12 -16.49 -3.92
N LYS A 37 -3.20 -15.91 -5.12
CA LYS A 37 -2.08 -15.79 -6.05
C LYS A 37 -2.16 -14.47 -6.81
N PRO A 38 -1.03 -13.92 -7.24
CA PRO A 38 -1.02 -12.73 -8.09
C PRO A 38 -1.61 -13.01 -9.47
N THR A 39 -2.21 -12.00 -10.07
CA THR A 39 -2.70 -12.06 -11.45
C THR A 39 -1.55 -11.88 -12.45
N LYS A 40 -1.82 -12.12 -13.74
CA LYS A 40 -0.86 -11.84 -14.81
C LYS A 40 -0.50 -10.35 -14.87
N GLU A 41 -1.49 -9.48 -14.67
CA GLU A 41 -1.32 -8.03 -14.67
C GLU A 41 -0.43 -7.57 -13.51
N ASN A 42 -0.57 -8.18 -12.31
CA ASN A 42 0.32 -7.92 -11.19
C ASN A 42 1.77 -8.27 -11.56
N LYS A 43 2.02 -9.45 -12.15
CA LYS A 43 3.36 -9.87 -12.57
C LYS A 43 3.96 -8.90 -13.58
N ILE A 44 3.21 -8.52 -14.61
CA ILE A 44 3.65 -7.54 -15.62
C ILE A 44 4.01 -6.20 -14.97
N LEU A 45 3.17 -5.68 -14.07
CA LEU A 45 3.45 -4.43 -13.38
C LEU A 45 4.72 -4.53 -12.54
N PHE A 46 4.84 -5.56 -11.71
CA PHE A 46 5.98 -5.71 -10.81
C PHE A 46 7.29 -5.90 -11.58
N ASP A 47 7.28 -6.63 -12.70
CA ASP A 47 8.44 -6.77 -13.57
C ASP A 47 8.80 -5.44 -14.26
N LYS A 48 7.80 -4.67 -14.68
CA LYS A 48 8.03 -3.30 -15.18
C LYS A 48 8.69 -2.42 -14.12
N LEU A 49 8.20 -2.44 -12.88
CA LEU A 49 8.77 -1.63 -11.79
C LEU A 49 10.23 -2.00 -11.50
N LYS A 50 10.56 -3.29 -11.49
CA LYS A 50 11.95 -3.77 -11.34
C LYS A 50 12.83 -3.30 -12.51
N LYS A 51 12.35 -3.36 -13.75
CA LYS A 51 13.06 -2.82 -14.93
C LYS A 51 13.26 -1.30 -14.84
N MET A 52 12.37 -0.60 -14.16
CA MET A 52 12.53 0.83 -13.83
C MET A 52 13.47 1.07 -12.64
N GLU A 53 14.16 0.03 -12.14
CA GLU A 53 15.10 0.08 -11.02
C GLU A 53 14.46 0.40 -9.66
N PHE A 54 13.15 0.21 -9.50
CA PHE A 54 12.54 0.21 -8.19
C PHE A 54 12.80 -1.10 -7.44
N GLU A 55 13.09 -0.99 -6.16
CA GLU A 55 13.02 -2.12 -5.24
C GLU A 55 11.59 -2.20 -4.69
N VAL A 56 10.92 -3.33 -4.99
CA VAL A 56 9.49 -3.52 -4.71
C VAL A 56 9.29 -4.51 -3.58
N PHE A 57 8.41 -4.17 -2.64
CA PHE A 57 8.14 -4.94 -1.43
C PHE A 57 6.65 -5.07 -1.19
N ILE A 58 6.26 -6.16 -0.52
CA ILE A 58 4.93 -6.28 0.10
C ILE A 58 5.06 -5.92 1.59
N PHE A 59 4.15 -5.09 2.10
CA PHE A 59 4.14 -4.65 3.50
C PHE A 59 2.73 -4.79 4.09
N SER A 60 2.45 -5.94 4.70
CA SER A 60 1.10 -6.31 5.12
C SER A 60 1.01 -6.68 6.60
N ASN A 61 -0.20 -6.54 7.17
CA ASN A 61 -0.52 -7.09 8.51
C ASN A 61 -0.80 -8.59 8.47
N SER A 62 -0.97 -9.15 7.28
CA SER A 62 -1.25 -10.57 7.08
C SER A 62 -0.08 -11.45 7.52
N PRO A 63 -0.32 -12.70 7.95
CA PRO A 63 0.72 -13.61 8.37
C PRO A 63 1.59 -14.07 7.18
N SER A 64 2.79 -14.58 7.46
CA SER A 64 3.78 -14.95 6.44
C SER A 64 3.30 -16.00 5.44
N ASN A 65 2.53 -16.99 5.90
CA ASN A 65 1.97 -18.02 5.03
C ASN A 65 1.01 -17.44 3.96
N ARG A 66 0.35 -16.31 4.26
CA ARG A 66 -0.49 -15.57 3.30
C ARG A 66 0.36 -14.87 2.23
N LEU A 67 1.56 -14.41 2.58
CA LEU A 67 2.42 -13.64 1.70
C LEU A 67 3.33 -14.51 0.82
N GLU A 68 3.68 -15.69 1.28
CA GLU A 68 4.66 -16.58 0.63
C GLU A 68 4.38 -16.84 -0.87
N PRO A 69 3.14 -17.14 -1.33
CA PRO A 69 2.87 -17.31 -2.76
C PRO A 69 3.17 -16.06 -3.58
N PHE A 70 2.93 -14.87 -3.01
CA PHE A 70 3.17 -13.60 -3.68
C PHE A 70 4.66 -13.25 -3.72
N GLU A 71 5.40 -13.53 -2.64
CA GLU A 71 6.86 -13.38 -2.62
C GLU A 71 7.50 -14.19 -3.75
N LYS A 72 7.13 -15.47 -3.86
CA LYS A 72 7.66 -16.37 -4.87
C LYS A 72 7.28 -15.95 -6.28
N GLU A 73 5.98 -15.74 -6.53
CA GLU A 73 5.48 -15.52 -7.88
C GLU A 73 5.76 -14.11 -8.42
N LEU A 74 5.88 -13.10 -7.55
CA LEU A 74 6.24 -11.72 -7.93
C LEU A 74 7.75 -11.47 -7.80
N ASN A 75 8.50 -12.42 -7.24
CA ASN A 75 9.94 -12.28 -6.95
C ASN A 75 10.24 -10.97 -6.19
N VAL A 76 9.60 -10.79 -5.03
CA VAL A 76 9.75 -9.64 -4.14
C VAL A 76 9.84 -10.09 -2.70
N LYS A 77 10.46 -9.28 -1.84
CA LYS A 77 10.48 -9.51 -0.41
C LYS A 77 9.18 -9.01 0.23
N ALA A 78 8.62 -9.80 1.16
CA ALA A 78 7.46 -9.39 1.94
C ALA A 78 7.79 -9.19 3.43
N PHE A 79 7.18 -8.17 4.01
CA PHE A 79 7.17 -7.90 5.44
C PHE A 79 5.80 -8.26 5.98
N SER A 80 5.72 -9.30 6.79
CA SER A 80 4.49 -9.81 7.42
C SER A 80 4.31 -9.27 8.84
N GLY A 81 3.06 -9.34 9.35
CA GLY A 81 2.76 -9.06 10.76
C GLY A 81 3.20 -7.66 11.24
N ASN A 82 3.11 -6.66 10.38
CA ASN A 82 3.68 -5.33 10.62
C ASN A 82 2.92 -4.51 11.66
N MET A 83 1.77 -5.00 12.15
CA MET A 83 0.96 -4.31 13.15
C MET A 83 0.62 -2.86 12.77
N LYS A 84 0.40 -2.58 11.47
CA LYS A 84 -0.09 -1.27 11.03
C LYS A 84 -1.39 -0.90 11.78
N PRO A 85 -1.59 0.33 12.27
CA PRO A 85 -0.81 1.55 12.04
C PRO A 85 0.30 1.83 13.07
N LEU A 86 0.73 0.86 13.86
CA LEU A 86 1.71 1.07 14.92
C LEU A 86 3.10 1.38 14.34
N LYS A 87 3.81 2.29 15.00
CA LYS A 87 5.17 2.71 14.59
C LYS A 87 6.18 1.56 14.51
N LYS A 88 6.00 0.51 15.33
CA LYS A 88 6.92 -0.65 15.41
C LYS A 88 7.11 -1.34 14.06
N GLY A 89 6.03 -1.54 13.29
CA GLY A 89 6.11 -2.16 11.95
C GLY A 89 6.93 -1.30 10.97
N TYR A 90 6.62 -0.01 10.94
CA TYR A 90 7.33 0.94 10.05
C TYR A 90 8.80 1.11 10.42
N LYS A 91 9.17 1.04 11.70
CA LYS A 91 10.58 1.11 12.15
C LYS A 91 11.44 0.02 11.51
N LYS A 92 10.91 -1.19 11.27
CA LYS A 92 11.65 -2.26 10.58
C LYS A 92 12.14 -1.82 9.19
N VAL A 93 11.27 -1.12 8.45
CA VAL A 93 11.59 -0.59 7.12
C VAL A 93 12.56 0.60 7.23
N LEU A 94 12.27 1.54 8.14
CA LEU A 94 13.06 2.76 8.30
C LEU A 94 14.50 2.51 8.80
N ASN A 95 14.74 1.37 9.44
CA ASN A 95 16.10 0.98 9.84
C ASN A 95 16.93 0.41 8.67
N MET A 96 16.27 0.03 7.57
CA MET A 96 16.92 -0.61 6.42
C MET A 96 16.96 0.27 5.17
N TYR A 97 16.01 1.20 5.06
CA TYR A 97 15.78 1.97 3.84
C TYR A 97 15.68 3.46 4.14
N ASP A 98 16.25 4.27 3.26
CA ASP A 98 16.15 5.73 3.33
C ASP A 98 14.68 6.17 3.24
N LYS A 99 14.21 6.81 4.31
CA LYS A 99 12.82 7.26 4.46
C LYS A 99 12.35 8.12 3.28
N ASP A 100 13.22 9.02 2.80
CA ASP A 100 12.84 9.98 1.77
C ASP A 100 12.70 9.32 0.39
N LYS A 101 13.27 8.12 0.23
CA LYS A 101 13.14 7.30 -0.97
C LYS A 101 12.01 6.27 -0.89
N CYS A 102 11.36 6.13 0.26
CA CYS A 102 10.25 5.17 0.45
C CYS A 102 8.91 5.75 -0.01
N VAL A 103 8.09 4.87 -0.62
CA VAL A 103 6.69 5.12 -0.96
C VAL A 103 5.85 3.98 -0.42
N PHE A 104 4.81 4.29 0.34
CA PHE A 104 3.83 3.33 0.81
C PHE A 104 2.54 3.46 0.01
N ILE A 105 1.99 2.33 -0.44
CA ILE A 105 0.81 2.26 -1.31
C ILE A 105 -0.18 1.30 -0.66
N GLY A 106 -1.40 1.79 -0.40
CA GLY A 106 -2.42 0.98 0.26
C GLY A 106 -3.82 1.58 0.15
N ASP A 107 -4.82 0.76 0.51
CA ASP A 107 -6.24 1.06 0.40
C ASP A 107 -6.91 1.46 1.72
N GLN A 108 -6.21 1.33 2.86
CA GLN A 108 -6.76 1.65 4.17
C GLN A 108 -6.20 2.97 4.72
N ILE A 109 -7.08 3.94 5.00
CA ILE A 109 -6.66 5.23 5.56
C ILE A 109 -6.01 5.05 6.93
N MET A 110 -6.61 4.25 7.81
CA MET A 110 -6.12 4.11 9.19
C MET A 110 -4.78 3.38 9.26
N THR A 111 -4.65 2.27 8.59
CA THR A 111 -3.45 1.42 8.67
C THR A 111 -2.34 1.91 7.75
N ASP A 112 -2.65 2.22 6.49
CA ASP A 112 -1.63 2.55 5.50
C ASP A 112 -1.33 4.05 5.47
N VAL A 113 -2.38 4.89 5.31
CA VAL A 113 -2.14 6.32 5.14
C VAL A 113 -1.68 6.98 6.43
N ILE A 114 -2.46 6.84 7.53
CA ILE A 114 -2.13 7.47 8.81
C ILE A 114 -0.87 6.82 9.40
N GLY A 115 -0.76 5.50 9.33
CA GLY A 115 0.42 4.78 9.80
C GLY A 115 1.71 5.26 9.14
N ALA A 116 1.74 5.33 7.81
CA ALA A 116 2.91 5.80 7.08
C ALA A 116 3.16 7.30 7.29
N LYS A 117 2.12 8.14 7.25
CA LYS A 117 2.25 9.60 7.48
C LYS A 117 2.80 9.95 8.85
N ARG A 118 2.39 9.24 9.92
CA ARG A 118 2.95 9.42 11.27
C ARG A 118 4.45 9.13 11.36
N ASN A 119 4.99 8.40 10.40
CA ASN A 119 6.41 8.11 10.27
C ASN A 119 7.09 9.01 9.23
N GLY A 120 6.40 10.02 8.70
CA GLY A 120 6.93 10.98 7.72
C GLY A 120 7.17 10.37 6.33
N LEU A 121 6.49 9.27 6.00
CA LEU A 121 6.67 8.57 4.73
C LEU A 121 5.77 9.13 3.62
N TYR A 122 6.21 9.01 2.39
CA TYR A 122 5.39 9.31 1.24
C TYR A 122 4.34 8.24 1.03
N VAL A 123 3.07 8.64 0.80
CA VAL A 123 1.93 7.72 0.74
C VAL A 123 1.12 7.97 -0.52
N ILE A 124 0.75 6.88 -1.17
CA ILE A 124 -0.26 6.85 -2.21
C ILE A 124 -1.44 6.02 -1.69
N PHE A 125 -2.58 6.70 -1.55
CA PHE A 125 -3.85 6.06 -1.25
C PHE A 125 -4.49 5.59 -2.54
N ILE A 126 -5.08 4.39 -2.53
CA ILE A 126 -5.83 3.85 -3.68
C ILE A 126 -7.21 3.38 -3.23
N ASP A 127 -8.12 3.21 -4.20
CA ASP A 127 -9.39 2.55 -3.92
C ASP A 127 -9.18 1.06 -3.67
N ARG A 128 -9.97 0.50 -2.76
CA ARG A 128 -9.97 -0.94 -2.52
C ARG A 128 -10.54 -1.70 -3.72
N ILE A 129 -9.99 -2.88 -3.97
CA ILE A 129 -10.42 -3.73 -5.09
C ILE A 129 -11.81 -4.31 -4.82
N ASN A 130 -12.14 -4.62 -3.54
CA ASN A 130 -13.36 -5.33 -3.21
C ASN A 130 -13.76 -5.04 -1.75
N ASP A 131 -15.06 -5.20 -1.43
CA ASP A 131 -15.61 -4.95 -0.10
C ASP A 131 -15.46 -6.13 0.86
N LYS A 132 -15.00 -7.30 0.38
CA LYS A 132 -14.76 -8.48 1.21
C LYS A 132 -13.42 -8.34 1.91
N GLU A 133 -13.46 -8.44 3.24
CA GLU A 133 -12.31 -8.23 4.12
C GLU A 133 -12.40 -9.15 5.35
N PRO A 134 -11.27 -9.43 6.02
CA PRO A 134 -11.28 -10.08 7.32
C PRO A 134 -12.08 -9.28 8.35
N ILE A 135 -12.65 -9.97 9.34
CA ILE A 135 -13.47 -9.32 10.38
C ILE A 135 -12.70 -8.25 11.16
N TYR A 136 -11.41 -8.47 11.42
CA TYR A 136 -10.57 -7.50 12.15
C TYR A 136 -10.34 -6.19 11.39
N THR A 137 -10.43 -6.20 10.05
CA THR A 137 -10.32 -4.97 9.25
C THR A 137 -11.60 -4.14 9.31
N LYS A 138 -12.77 -4.75 9.52
CA LYS A 138 -14.04 -4.06 9.66
C LYS A 138 -14.03 -3.05 10.82
N PHE A 139 -13.33 -3.37 11.91
CA PHE A 139 -13.16 -2.45 13.04
C PHE A 139 -12.45 -1.16 12.61
N TRP A 140 -11.34 -1.28 11.88
CA TRP A 140 -10.61 -0.12 11.37
C TRP A 140 -11.41 0.66 10.33
N ARG A 141 -12.23 -0.01 9.51
CA ARG A 141 -13.12 0.62 8.52
C ARG A 141 -14.21 1.47 9.17
N PHE A 142 -14.72 1.05 10.31
CA PHE A 142 -15.67 1.86 11.07
C PHE A 142 -15.08 3.23 11.44
N PHE A 143 -13.87 3.25 11.97
CA PHE A 143 -13.17 4.51 12.26
C PHE A 143 -12.82 5.29 10.98
N GLU A 144 -12.46 4.59 9.92
CA GLU A 144 -12.15 5.18 8.62
C GLU A 144 -13.32 5.99 8.06
N PHE A 145 -14.56 5.52 8.23
CA PHE A 145 -15.76 6.25 7.82
C PHE A 145 -15.83 7.67 8.44
N PHE A 146 -15.55 7.80 9.72
CA PHE A 146 -15.55 9.11 10.39
C PHE A 146 -14.39 9.99 9.91
N VAL A 147 -13.23 9.42 9.68
CA VAL A 147 -12.06 10.14 9.17
C VAL A 147 -12.33 10.63 7.73
N LEU A 148 -12.83 9.76 6.86
CA LEU A 148 -13.21 10.13 5.49
C LEU A 148 -14.23 11.27 5.48
N LYS A 149 -15.32 11.15 6.23
CA LYS A 149 -16.35 12.19 6.33
C LYS A 149 -15.78 13.55 6.78
N LYS A 150 -14.81 13.52 7.70
CA LYS A 150 -14.09 14.74 8.13
C LYS A 150 -13.22 15.33 7.01
N TYR A 151 -12.51 14.50 6.26
CA TYR A 151 -11.64 14.95 5.17
C TYR A 151 -12.45 15.40 3.95
N GLU A 152 -13.58 14.76 3.65
CA GLU A 152 -14.51 15.18 2.61
C GLU A 152 -15.10 16.56 2.90
N ARG A 153 -15.55 16.81 4.14
CA ARG A 153 -16.04 18.14 4.57
C ARG A 153 -14.99 19.22 4.36
N LYS A 154 -13.70 18.92 4.57
CA LYS A 154 -12.58 19.84 4.36
C LYS A 154 -12.08 19.85 2.92
N LYS A 155 -12.69 19.11 2.01
CA LYS A 155 -12.28 18.95 0.59
C LYS A 155 -10.82 18.44 0.42
N TYR A 156 -10.22 17.84 1.45
CA TYR A 156 -8.87 17.31 1.38
C TYR A 156 -8.78 15.96 0.67
N LEU A 157 -9.83 15.15 0.75
CA LEU A 157 -9.95 13.88 0.07
C LEU A 157 -11.42 13.65 -0.23
N VAL A 158 -11.76 13.54 -1.49
CA VAL A 158 -13.12 13.22 -1.95
C VAL A 158 -13.04 11.89 -2.69
N LYS A 159 -13.77 10.89 -2.22
CA LYS A 159 -13.78 9.56 -2.83
C LYS A 159 -14.16 9.65 -4.31
N GLY A 160 -13.40 9.00 -5.19
CA GLY A 160 -13.59 9.06 -6.64
C GLY A 160 -13.01 10.28 -7.34
N LYS A 161 -12.49 11.29 -6.60
CA LYS A 161 -11.74 12.42 -7.19
C LYS A 161 -10.25 12.19 -7.00
N TYR A 162 -9.63 11.56 -8.00
CA TYR A 162 -8.21 11.22 -7.98
C TYR A 162 -7.34 12.45 -8.22
N TYR A 163 -6.20 12.53 -7.51
CA TYR A 163 -5.23 13.62 -7.64
C TYR A 163 -3.81 13.12 -7.43
N GLU A 164 -2.86 13.88 -7.94
CA GLU A 164 -1.42 13.64 -7.80
C GLU A 164 -0.80 14.36 -6.60
#